data_001e4300ff29ed5d479823ca12ad0c35
#
_entry.id   001e4300ff29ed5d479823ca12ad0c35
#
_cell.length_a   1.000
_cell.length_b   1.000
_cell.length_c   1.000
_cell.angle_alpha   90.00
_cell.angle_beta   90.00
_cell.angle_gamma   90.00
#
_symmetry.space_group_name_H-M   'P 1'
#
loop_
_entity.id
_entity.type
_entity.pdbx_description
1 polymer ?
#
loop_
_entity_poly.entity_id
_entity_poly.type
_entity_poly.pdbx_seq_one_letter_code
_entity_poly.pdbx_strand_id
1 'polypeptide(L)'
;RWEWRAGRFADWLLQNRLKKRTSGIHVIYSITLNLVPNHLNKRAHKFLPMVRQASNKYGVDESLILAIMETESSFNPYAVSHADALGLMQVVQHTAGVDVFRSQGKSGKPSRSYLFDPASNIDTGTAYLAILGNVYLSGINNPTSRRYAVITAYNGGAGSVLRVFNSDKNRAFSIINSMEPGDLYQTLTTRHPSAESRRYLQKVNNAQRSYRRAN
;
A
#
# COMPACT_ATOMS: atom_id res chain seq x y z
N ARG A 1 24.21 12.95 16.52
CA ARG A 1 23.20 13.35 17.55
C ARG A 1 22.04 12.37 17.67
N TRP A 2 21.51 11.80 16.57
CA TRP A 2 20.38 10.88 16.63
C TRP A 2 20.75 9.48 17.12
N GLU A 3 21.87 8.93 16.70
CA GLU A 3 22.40 7.63 17.13
C GLU A 3 22.62 7.58 18.64
N TRP A 4 23.21 8.61 19.21
CA TRP A 4 23.43 8.72 20.65
C TRP A 4 22.11 8.75 21.45
N ARG A 5 21.08 9.47 20.94
CA ARG A 5 19.75 9.49 21.58
C ARG A 5 19.05 8.15 21.48
N ALA A 6 19.15 7.50 20.32
CA ALA A 6 18.57 6.18 20.10
C ALA A 6 19.22 5.12 21.00
N GLY A 7 20.57 5.16 21.14
CA GLY A 7 21.30 4.27 22.06
C GLY A 7 20.84 4.44 23.50
N ARG A 8 20.83 5.66 24.03
CA ARG A 8 20.36 5.93 25.40
C ARG A 8 18.90 5.50 25.63
N PHE A 9 18.04 5.66 24.65
CA PHE A 9 16.66 5.20 24.74
C PHE A 9 16.57 3.68 24.73
N ALA A 10 17.38 3.01 23.91
CA ALA A 10 17.47 1.55 23.90
C ALA A 10 17.97 1.01 25.26
N ASP A 11 19.02 1.60 25.82
CA ASP A 11 19.54 1.23 27.14
C ASP A 11 18.47 1.41 28.24
N TRP A 12 17.77 2.53 28.21
CA TRP A 12 16.68 2.77 29.15
C TRP A 12 15.56 1.73 29.02
N LEU A 13 15.19 1.34 27.78
CA LEU A 13 14.19 0.32 27.54
C LEU A 13 14.62 -1.06 28.05
N LEU A 14 15.87 -1.44 27.82
CA LEU A 14 16.42 -2.69 28.33
C LEU A 14 16.40 -2.75 29.85
N GLN A 15 16.71 -1.63 30.52
CA GLN A 15 16.72 -1.55 31.98
C GLN A 15 15.32 -1.51 32.60
N ASN A 16 14.34 -0.84 31.94
CA ASN A 16 13.06 -0.50 32.57
C ASN A 16 11.84 -1.22 32.00
N ARG A 17 11.94 -1.81 30.79
CA ARG A 17 10.79 -2.38 30.07
C ARG A 17 11.00 -3.82 29.57
N LEU A 18 12.20 -4.36 29.71
CA LEU A 18 12.51 -5.72 29.27
C LEU A 18 11.71 -6.73 30.09
N LYS A 19 10.95 -7.57 29.41
CA LYS A 19 10.29 -8.75 29.99
C LYS A 19 10.96 -10.00 29.45
N LYS A 20 11.20 -10.97 30.33
CA LYS A 20 11.74 -12.29 30.01
C LYS A 20 10.68 -13.35 30.33
N ARG A 21 10.44 -14.25 29.40
CA ARG A 21 9.62 -15.44 29.64
C ARG A 21 10.25 -16.67 29.02
N THR A 22 10.04 -17.82 29.60
CA THR A 22 10.45 -19.12 29.03
C THR A 22 9.27 -19.79 28.37
N SER A 23 9.50 -20.37 27.19
CA SER A 23 8.50 -21.15 26.46
C SER A 23 9.18 -22.39 25.88
N GLY A 24 9.01 -23.53 26.51
CA GLY A 24 9.77 -24.76 26.22
C GLY A 24 11.27 -24.52 26.42
N ILE A 25 12.07 -24.83 25.41
CA ILE A 25 13.54 -24.63 25.40
C ILE A 25 13.96 -23.19 25.04
N HIS A 26 12.98 -22.29 24.68
CA HIS A 26 13.28 -20.95 24.26
C HIS A 26 13.10 -19.92 25.37
N VAL A 27 14.02 -18.98 25.44
CA VAL A 27 13.90 -17.79 26.27
C VAL A 27 13.50 -16.63 25.37
N ILE A 28 12.33 -16.03 25.63
CA ILE A 28 11.78 -14.93 24.86
C ILE A 28 11.96 -13.64 25.66
N TYR A 29 12.64 -12.68 25.05
CA TYR A 29 12.77 -11.31 25.56
C TYR A 29 11.82 -10.40 24.79
N SER A 30 11.07 -9.56 25.49
CA SER A 30 10.11 -8.65 24.86
C SER A 30 10.11 -7.28 25.53
N ILE A 31 9.93 -6.24 24.71
CA ILE A 31 9.72 -4.85 25.16
C ILE A 31 8.45 -4.35 24.50
N THR A 32 7.53 -3.81 25.31
CA THR A 32 6.31 -3.20 24.81
C THR A 32 6.42 -1.68 24.89
N LEU A 33 6.16 -1.00 23.77
CA LEU A 33 6.14 0.46 23.66
C LEU A 33 4.77 0.94 23.28
N ASN A 34 4.27 1.96 23.98
CA ASN A 34 3.08 2.69 23.55
C ASN A 34 3.51 3.82 22.61
N LEU A 35 2.97 3.82 21.40
CA LEU A 35 3.19 4.93 20.47
C LEU A 35 2.37 6.14 20.90
N VAL A 36 2.91 7.35 20.64
CA VAL A 36 2.16 8.59 20.93
C VAL A 36 0.88 8.64 20.08
N PRO A 37 -0.20 9.23 20.62
CA PRO A 37 -1.39 9.49 19.83
C PRO A 37 -1.04 10.21 18.53
N ASN A 38 -1.73 9.89 17.43
CA ASN A 38 -1.49 10.45 16.08
C ASN A 38 -0.09 10.18 15.49
N HIS A 39 0.61 9.13 15.93
CA HIS A 39 1.92 8.79 15.39
C HIS A 39 1.89 8.53 13.87
N LEU A 40 0.80 8.00 13.32
CA LEU A 40 0.63 7.79 11.88
C LEU A 40 0.56 9.12 11.13
N ASN A 41 -0.22 10.08 11.64
CA ASN A 41 -0.28 11.42 11.04
C ASN A 41 1.08 12.11 11.06
N LYS A 42 1.83 12.02 12.17
CA LYS A 42 3.20 12.58 12.25
C LYS A 42 4.17 11.93 11.25
N ARG A 43 4.04 10.61 11.01
CA ARG A 43 4.83 9.93 9.99
C ARG A 43 4.41 10.35 8.59
N ALA A 44 3.11 10.44 8.32
CA ALA A 44 2.56 10.88 7.05
C ALA A 44 3.07 12.27 6.65
N HIS A 45 3.09 13.23 7.59
CA HIS A 45 3.55 14.59 7.35
C HIS A 45 4.96 14.66 6.75
N LYS A 46 5.85 13.76 7.13
CA LYS A 46 7.23 13.70 6.59
C LYS A 46 7.24 13.47 5.07
N PHE A 47 6.25 12.78 4.53
CA PHE A 47 6.21 12.38 3.13
C PHE A 47 5.24 13.22 2.28
N LEU A 48 4.47 14.13 2.88
CA LEU A 48 3.48 14.95 2.17
C LEU A 48 4.02 15.67 0.91
N PRO A 49 5.21 16.31 0.93
CA PRO A 49 5.74 16.95 -0.28
C PRO A 49 5.92 15.97 -1.43
N MET A 50 6.43 14.76 -1.15
CA MET A 50 6.65 13.70 -2.15
C MET A 50 5.31 13.13 -2.65
N VAL A 51 4.34 12.96 -1.75
CA VAL A 51 2.98 12.51 -2.09
C VAL A 51 2.29 13.52 -3.01
N ARG A 52 2.36 14.82 -2.71
CA ARG A 52 1.80 15.88 -3.57
C ARG A 52 2.43 15.91 -4.95
N GLN A 53 3.75 15.77 -5.01
CA GLN A 53 4.46 15.71 -6.28
C GLN A 53 4.00 14.52 -7.12
N ALA A 54 3.90 13.32 -6.54
CA ALA A 54 3.44 12.12 -7.21
C ALA A 54 1.95 12.21 -7.61
N SER A 55 1.10 12.73 -6.71
CA SER A 55 -0.32 12.99 -6.97
C SER A 55 -0.51 13.88 -8.20
N ASN A 56 0.17 15.01 -8.25
CA ASN A 56 0.09 15.95 -9.39
C ASN A 56 0.62 15.33 -10.69
N LYS A 57 1.70 14.54 -10.60
CA LYS A 57 2.33 13.91 -11.77
C LYS A 57 1.46 12.81 -12.40
N TYR A 58 0.78 12.03 -11.59
CA TYR A 58 0.03 10.85 -12.05
C TYR A 58 -1.48 10.97 -11.96
N GLY A 59 -2.01 12.07 -11.43
CA GLY A 59 -3.45 12.27 -11.27
C GLY A 59 -4.09 11.33 -10.25
N VAL A 60 -3.35 10.89 -9.23
CA VAL A 60 -3.83 10.01 -8.17
C VAL A 60 -4.11 10.82 -6.90
N ASP A 61 -5.27 10.63 -6.29
CA ASP A 61 -5.70 11.33 -5.07
C ASP A 61 -4.66 11.15 -3.93
N GLU A 62 -4.19 12.26 -3.32
CA GLU A 62 -3.24 12.27 -2.21
C GLU A 62 -3.70 11.38 -1.05
N SER A 63 -4.99 11.42 -0.73
CA SER A 63 -5.56 10.61 0.34
C SER A 63 -5.48 9.11 0.04
N LEU A 64 -5.53 8.70 -1.23
CA LEU A 64 -5.36 7.31 -1.63
C LEU A 64 -3.90 6.87 -1.49
N ILE A 65 -2.95 7.70 -1.91
CA ILE A 65 -1.52 7.41 -1.78
C ILE A 65 -1.17 7.22 -0.29
N LEU A 66 -1.61 8.13 0.57
CA LEU A 66 -1.39 8.05 2.02
C LEU A 66 -2.02 6.79 2.64
N ALA A 67 -3.25 6.44 2.22
CA ALA A 67 -3.93 5.25 2.70
C ALA A 67 -3.23 3.94 2.30
N ILE A 68 -2.67 3.88 1.10
CA ILE A 68 -1.83 2.77 0.64
C ILE A 68 -0.56 2.70 1.50
N MET A 69 0.18 3.80 1.67
CA MET A 69 1.40 3.84 2.49
C MET A 69 1.15 3.41 3.94
N GLU A 70 0.04 3.84 4.53
CA GLU A 70 -0.36 3.42 5.87
C GLU A 70 -0.61 1.91 5.93
N THR A 71 -1.38 1.39 4.97
CA THR A 71 -1.79 -0.02 4.94
C THR A 71 -0.62 -0.94 4.66
N GLU A 72 0.30 -0.55 3.77
CA GLU A 72 1.43 -1.36 3.31
C GLU A 72 2.59 -1.40 4.32
N SER A 73 2.94 -0.27 4.89
CA SER A 73 4.17 -0.17 5.68
C SER A 73 4.03 0.60 7.00
N SER A 74 2.86 1.16 7.30
CA SER A 74 2.68 2.14 8.38
C SER A 74 3.73 3.27 8.28
N PHE A 75 4.02 3.72 7.05
CA PHE A 75 5.02 4.73 6.71
C PHE A 75 6.46 4.33 7.07
N ASN A 76 6.80 3.04 7.03
CA ASN A 76 8.17 2.57 7.20
C ASN A 76 8.89 2.47 5.83
N PRO A 77 9.89 3.33 5.52
CA PRO A 77 10.57 3.31 4.23
C PRO A 77 11.46 2.08 4.02
N TYR A 78 11.76 1.34 5.08
CA TYR A 78 12.60 0.13 5.03
C TYR A 78 11.81 -1.16 5.20
N ALA A 79 10.49 -1.10 5.07
CA ALA A 79 9.64 -2.29 5.15
C ALA A 79 9.97 -3.27 4.03
N VAL A 80 10.04 -4.55 4.38
CA VAL A 80 10.21 -5.68 3.44
C VAL A 80 9.19 -6.74 3.80
N SER A 81 8.38 -7.18 2.84
CA SER A 81 7.44 -8.28 3.03
C SER A 81 8.06 -9.63 2.73
N HIS A 82 7.37 -10.71 3.11
CA HIS A 82 7.76 -12.07 2.72
C HIS A 82 7.76 -12.31 1.21
N ALA A 83 7.01 -11.51 0.45
CA ALA A 83 6.96 -11.55 -1.01
C ALA A 83 7.95 -10.56 -1.69
N ASP A 84 8.97 -10.10 -0.96
CA ASP A 84 9.98 -9.12 -1.43
C ASP A 84 9.39 -7.79 -1.93
N ALA A 85 8.23 -7.40 -1.41
CA ALA A 85 7.73 -6.04 -1.61
C ALA A 85 8.51 -5.05 -0.73
N LEU A 86 8.85 -3.87 -1.25
CA LEU A 86 9.84 -2.96 -0.68
C LEU A 86 9.28 -1.56 -0.41
N GLY A 87 9.66 -1.01 0.75
CA GLY A 87 9.52 0.39 1.11
C GLY A 87 8.10 0.83 1.44
N LEU A 88 7.86 2.13 1.35
CA LEU A 88 6.65 2.82 1.82
C LEU A 88 5.36 2.28 1.20
N MET A 89 5.37 2.00 -0.09
CA MET A 89 4.22 1.52 -0.86
C MET A 89 4.35 0.03 -1.22
N GLN A 90 5.31 -0.70 -0.62
CA GLN A 90 5.52 -2.14 -0.83
C GLN A 90 5.55 -2.54 -2.32
N VAL A 91 6.43 -1.89 -3.07
CA VAL A 91 6.58 -2.14 -4.51
C VAL A 91 7.33 -3.44 -4.75
N VAL A 92 6.75 -4.35 -5.51
CA VAL A 92 7.41 -5.59 -5.95
C VAL A 92 8.22 -5.30 -7.22
N GLN A 93 9.55 -5.55 -7.16
CA GLN A 93 10.49 -5.22 -8.25
C GLN A 93 10.12 -5.86 -9.59
N HIS A 94 9.73 -7.14 -9.57
CA HIS A 94 9.53 -7.97 -10.77
C HIS A 94 8.15 -7.82 -11.43
N THR A 95 7.21 -7.15 -10.78
CA THR A 95 5.86 -6.89 -11.29
C THR A 95 5.61 -5.40 -11.43
N ALA A 96 5.12 -4.74 -10.40
CA ALA A 96 4.82 -3.30 -10.39
C ALA A 96 6.04 -2.45 -10.82
N GLY A 97 7.24 -2.79 -10.34
CA GLY A 97 8.48 -2.10 -10.71
C GLY A 97 8.81 -2.21 -12.20
N VAL A 98 8.68 -3.40 -12.79
CA VAL A 98 8.89 -3.62 -14.23
C VAL A 98 7.85 -2.88 -15.05
N ASP A 99 6.58 -2.94 -14.67
CA ASP A 99 5.49 -2.26 -15.39
C ASP A 99 5.71 -0.75 -15.43
N VAL A 100 6.11 -0.16 -14.28
CA VAL A 100 6.42 1.27 -14.20
C VAL A 100 7.65 1.63 -15.03
N PHE A 101 8.75 0.85 -14.94
CA PHE A 101 9.94 1.12 -15.73
C PHE A 101 9.63 1.07 -17.22
N ARG A 102 8.89 0.06 -17.66
CA ARG A 102 8.46 -0.06 -19.05
C ARG A 102 7.60 1.14 -19.49
N SER A 103 6.66 1.58 -18.68
CA SER A 103 5.82 2.75 -18.98
C SER A 103 6.60 4.06 -19.09
N GLN A 104 7.78 4.12 -18.43
CA GLN A 104 8.70 5.26 -18.49
C GLN A 104 9.79 5.10 -19.56
N GLY A 105 9.71 4.10 -20.43
CA GLY A 105 10.73 3.83 -21.45
C GLY A 105 12.06 3.29 -20.91
N LYS A 106 12.09 2.84 -19.65
CA LYS A 106 13.26 2.25 -19.01
C LYS A 106 13.26 0.73 -19.18
N SER A 107 14.44 0.13 -19.35
CA SER A 107 14.62 -1.31 -19.37
C SER A 107 14.86 -1.87 -17.96
N GLY A 108 14.57 -3.16 -17.76
CA GLY A 108 14.83 -3.86 -16.51
C GLY A 108 13.83 -3.55 -15.39
N LYS A 109 14.32 -3.53 -14.17
CA LYS A 109 13.53 -3.32 -12.95
C LYS A 109 14.25 -2.37 -11.98
N PRO A 110 13.53 -1.66 -11.08
CA PRO A 110 14.15 -0.83 -10.05
C PRO A 110 15.02 -1.69 -9.11
N SER A 111 16.16 -1.16 -8.67
CA SER A 111 17.00 -1.80 -7.65
C SER A 111 16.35 -1.74 -6.26
N ARG A 112 16.82 -2.56 -5.32
CA ARG A 112 16.36 -2.47 -3.92
C ARG A 112 16.70 -1.12 -3.29
N SER A 113 17.89 -0.59 -3.54
CA SER A 113 18.31 0.73 -3.05
C SER A 113 17.42 1.85 -3.60
N TYR A 114 17.04 1.78 -4.87
CA TYR A 114 16.07 2.69 -5.49
C TYR A 114 14.71 2.66 -4.79
N LEU A 115 14.21 1.46 -4.43
CA LEU A 115 12.91 1.31 -3.78
C LEU A 115 12.95 1.56 -2.26
N PHE A 116 14.12 1.64 -1.63
CA PHE A 116 14.26 2.13 -0.25
C PHE A 116 14.40 3.65 -0.16
N ASP A 117 14.65 4.35 -1.30
CA ASP A 117 14.53 5.80 -1.36
C ASP A 117 13.05 6.21 -1.31
N PRO A 118 12.64 7.05 -0.34
CA PRO A 118 11.23 7.40 -0.16
C PRO A 118 10.59 8.05 -1.39
N ALA A 119 11.29 8.97 -2.05
CA ALA A 119 10.75 9.70 -3.21
C ALA A 119 10.56 8.74 -4.40
N SER A 120 11.54 7.90 -4.68
CA SER A 120 11.50 6.91 -5.75
C SER A 120 10.42 5.85 -5.51
N ASN A 121 10.23 5.43 -4.25
CA ASN A 121 9.22 4.45 -3.88
C ASN A 121 7.80 5.00 -4.06
N ILE A 122 7.54 6.23 -3.56
CA ILE A 122 6.25 6.91 -3.70
C ILE A 122 5.95 7.18 -5.18
N ASP A 123 6.93 7.68 -5.95
CA ASP A 123 6.77 7.89 -7.40
C ASP A 123 6.40 6.59 -8.12
N THR A 124 7.12 5.49 -7.84
CA THR A 124 6.88 4.19 -8.47
C THR A 124 5.54 3.59 -8.08
N GLY A 125 5.21 3.57 -6.78
CA GLY A 125 3.93 3.03 -6.30
C GLY A 125 2.72 3.82 -6.83
N THR A 126 2.84 5.16 -6.90
CA THR A 126 1.79 6.02 -7.47
C THR A 126 1.66 5.85 -8.97
N ALA A 127 2.77 5.74 -9.70
CA ALA A 127 2.76 5.42 -11.13
C ALA A 127 2.05 4.08 -11.39
N TYR A 128 2.28 3.08 -10.56
CA TYR A 128 1.61 1.79 -10.68
C TYR A 128 0.10 1.88 -10.44
N LEU A 129 -0.35 2.69 -9.45
CA LEU A 129 -1.78 2.97 -9.27
C LEU A 129 -2.40 3.59 -10.53
N ALA A 130 -1.71 4.53 -11.16
CA ALA A 130 -2.16 5.12 -12.42
C ALA A 130 -2.20 4.10 -13.57
N ILE A 131 -1.22 3.22 -13.70
CA ILE A 131 -1.20 2.13 -14.68
C ILE A 131 -2.39 1.18 -14.46
N LEU A 132 -2.66 0.81 -13.21
CA LEU A 132 -3.82 -0.03 -12.89
C LEU A 132 -5.13 0.61 -13.33
N GLY A 133 -5.33 1.91 -13.07
CA GLY A 133 -6.55 2.63 -13.42
C GLY A 133 -6.70 2.93 -14.91
N ASN A 134 -5.61 3.39 -15.55
CA ASN A 134 -5.66 3.94 -16.90
C ASN A 134 -5.35 2.92 -18.00
N VAL A 135 -4.73 1.79 -17.64
CA VAL A 135 -4.35 0.74 -18.61
C VAL A 135 -5.10 -0.55 -18.34
N TYR A 136 -4.88 -1.15 -17.16
CA TYR A 136 -5.42 -2.48 -16.87
C TYR A 136 -6.94 -2.49 -16.61
N LEU A 137 -7.45 -1.46 -15.94
CA LEU A 137 -8.86 -1.34 -15.51
C LEU A 137 -9.57 -0.15 -16.18
N SER A 138 -9.04 0.35 -17.30
CA SER A 138 -9.60 1.48 -18.06
C SER A 138 -11.03 1.23 -18.57
N GLY A 139 -11.41 -0.03 -18.78
CA GLY A 139 -12.76 -0.40 -19.19
C GLY A 139 -13.84 -0.29 -18.11
N ILE A 140 -13.50 0.07 -16.88
CA ILE A 140 -14.51 0.34 -15.83
C ILE A 140 -14.90 1.83 -15.93
N ASN A 141 -16.16 2.12 -16.27
CA ASN A 141 -16.63 3.48 -16.56
C ASN A 141 -16.81 4.33 -15.28
N ASN A 142 -17.45 3.77 -14.25
CA ASN A 142 -17.73 4.50 -13.02
C ASN A 142 -16.43 4.75 -12.21
N PRO A 143 -16.09 6.03 -11.88
CA PRO A 143 -14.84 6.35 -11.18
C PRO A 143 -14.71 5.72 -9.79
N THR A 144 -15.82 5.58 -9.06
CA THR A 144 -15.83 4.96 -7.73
C THR A 144 -15.59 3.45 -7.83
N SER A 145 -16.27 2.79 -8.78
CA SER A 145 -16.04 1.38 -9.09
C SER A 145 -14.61 1.11 -9.53
N ARG A 146 -14.07 1.95 -10.42
CA ARG A 146 -12.67 1.87 -10.86
C ARG A 146 -11.70 2.02 -9.69
N ARG A 147 -11.93 2.96 -8.79
CA ARG A 147 -11.13 3.15 -7.58
C ARG A 147 -11.12 1.90 -6.69
N TYR A 148 -12.26 1.28 -6.43
CA TYR A 148 -12.32 0.04 -5.65
C TYR A 148 -11.56 -1.10 -6.33
N ALA A 149 -11.72 -1.24 -7.63
CA ALA A 149 -11.01 -2.23 -8.43
C ALA A 149 -9.48 -1.98 -8.42
N VAL A 150 -9.03 -0.72 -8.55
CA VAL A 150 -7.60 -0.32 -8.47
C VAL A 150 -7.01 -0.66 -7.11
N ILE A 151 -7.71 -0.32 -6.01
CA ILE A 151 -7.25 -0.65 -4.66
C ILE A 151 -7.07 -2.17 -4.52
N THR A 152 -8.06 -2.95 -4.92
CA THR A 152 -7.98 -4.42 -4.84
C THR A 152 -6.88 -4.97 -5.73
N ALA A 153 -6.72 -4.41 -6.94
CA ALA A 153 -5.71 -4.83 -7.91
C ALA A 153 -4.27 -4.49 -7.47
N TYR A 154 -4.09 -3.44 -6.70
CA TYR A 154 -2.78 -3.09 -6.16
C TYR A 154 -2.18 -4.22 -5.30
N ASN A 155 -3.00 -4.86 -4.49
CA ASN A 155 -2.61 -6.02 -3.68
C ASN A 155 -2.66 -7.34 -4.44
N GLY A 156 -3.74 -7.59 -5.20
CA GLY A 156 -4.02 -8.90 -5.79
C GLY A 156 -3.79 -9.01 -7.31
N GLY A 157 -3.47 -7.90 -7.99
CA GLY A 157 -3.33 -7.83 -9.45
C GLY A 157 -4.67 -7.64 -10.18
N ALA A 158 -4.66 -6.90 -11.29
CA ALA A 158 -5.85 -6.56 -12.07
C ALA A 158 -6.58 -7.80 -12.63
N GLY A 159 -5.82 -8.81 -13.05
CA GLY A 159 -6.39 -10.05 -13.58
C GLY A 159 -7.21 -10.82 -12.54
N SER A 160 -6.81 -10.81 -11.26
CA SER A 160 -7.57 -11.47 -10.19
C SER A 160 -8.88 -10.74 -9.91
N VAL A 161 -8.88 -9.41 -9.95
CA VAL A 161 -10.09 -8.58 -9.81
C VAL A 161 -11.10 -8.88 -10.92
N LEU A 162 -10.66 -8.90 -12.17
CA LEU A 162 -11.58 -9.17 -13.30
C LEU A 162 -12.15 -10.59 -13.23
N ARG A 163 -11.35 -11.59 -12.88
CA ARG A 163 -11.80 -12.99 -12.73
C ARG A 163 -12.86 -13.21 -11.64
N VAL A 164 -13.02 -12.28 -10.69
CA VAL A 164 -14.16 -12.35 -9.74
C VAL A 164 -15.50 -12.26 -10.49
N PHE A 165 -15.55 -11.56 -11.62
CA PHE A 165 -16.75 -11.31 -12.39
C PHE A 165 -16.85 -12.24 -13.61
N ASN A 166 -15.78 -12.39 -14.36
CA ASN A 166 -15.70 -13.32 -15.49
C ASN A 166 -14.25 -13.62 -15.88
N SER A 167 -13.99 -14.81 -16.45
CA SER A 167 -12.68 -15.16 -17.02
C SER A 167 -12.37 -14.38 -18.30
N ASP A 168 -13.37 -14.02 -19.08
CA ASP A 168 -13.26 -13.11 -20.23
C ASP A 168 -13.23 -11.66 -19.75
N LYS A 169 -12.20 -10.93 -20.17
CA LYS A 169 -11.96 -9.54 -19.76
C LYS A 169 -13.08 -8.58 -20.16
N ASN A 170 -13.61 -8.72 -21.39
CA ASN A 170 -14.65 -7.82 -21.90
C ASN A 170 -15.98 -8.07 -21.19
N ARG A 171 -16.31 -9.33 -20.95
CA ARG A 171 -17.48 -9.71 -20.15
C ARG A 171 -17.35 -9.23 -18.71
N ALA A 172 -16.18 -9.34 -18.11
CA ALA A 172 -15.93 -8.81 -16.76
C ALA A 172 -16.20 -7.30 -16.70
N PHE A 173 -15.70 -6.51 -17.65
CA PHE A 173 -16.00 -5.08 -17.72
C PHE A 173 -17.48 -4.80 -17.93
N SER A 174 -18.18 -5.56 -18.79
CA SER A 174 -19.62 -5.42 -19.00
C SER A 174 -20.41 -5.64 -17.70
N ILE A 175 -20.08 -6.71 -16.96
CA ILE A 175 -20.70 -7.01 -15.66
C ILE A 175 -20.40 -5.90 -14.65
N ILE A 176 -19.15 -5.49 -14.52
CA ILE A 176 -18.75 -4.42 -13.57
C ILE A 176 -19.47 -3.12 -13.89
N ASN A 177 -19.61 -2.76 -15.18
CA ASN A 177 -20.26 -1.52 -15.60
C ASN A 177 -21.78 -1.53 -15.44
N SER A 178 -22.40 -2.70 -15.29
CA SER A 178 -23.83 -2.84 -14.97
C SER A 178 -24.12 -2.81 -13.46
N MET A 179 -23.07 -2.79 -12.61
CA MET A 179 -23.22 -2.82 -11.15
C MET A 179 -23.15 -1.42 -10.55
N GLU A 180 -23.92 -1.21 -9.48
CA GLU A 180 -23.71 -0.06 -8.62
C GLU A 180 -22.36 -0.16 -7.86
N PRO A 181 -21.68 0.98 -7.58
CA PRO A 181 -20.39 0.94 -6.87
C PRO A 181 -20.44 0.22 -5.52
N GLY A 182 -21.57 0.30 -4.80
CA GLY A 182 -21.77 -0.41 -3.54
C GLY A 182 -21.76 -1.93 -3.70
N ASP A 183 -22.41 -2.44 -4.73
CA ASP A 183 -22.48 -3.88 -5.03
C ASP A 183 -21.12 -4.41 -5.49
N LEU A 184 -20.39 -3.63 -6.29
CA LEU A 184 -19.01 -3.94 -6.65
C LEU A 184 -18.12 -4.04 -5.41
N TYR A 185 -18.19 -3.05 -4.51
CA TYR A 185 -17.44 -3.07 -3.26
C TYR A 185 -17.76 -4.32 -2.43
N GLN A 186 -19.03 -4.62 -2.26
CA GLN A 186 -19.49 -5.81 -1.53
C GLN A 186 -18.97 -7.09 -2.20
N THR A 187 -19.06 -7.20 -3.51
CA THR A 187 -18.57 -8.36 -4.27
C THR A 187 -17.06 -8.54 -4.08
N LEU A 188 -16.27 -7.48 -4.22
CA LEU A 188 -14.82 -7.55 -4.05
C LEU A 188 -14.42 -7.90 -2.61
N THR A 189 -15.14 -7.40 -1.60
CA THR A 189 -14.84 -7.66 -0.19
C THR A 189 -15.34 -9.00 0.32
N THR A 190 -16.22 -9.69 -0.41
CA THR A 190 -16.77 -10.99 0.00
C THR A 190 -16.36 -12.14 -0.91
N ARG A 191 -16.30 -11.95 -2.23
CA ARG A 191 -16.14 -13.02 -3.22
C ARG A 191 -14.73 -13.11 -3.83
N HIS A 192 -13.85 -12.07 -3.65
CA HIS A 192 -12.49 -12.19 -4.16
C HIS A 192 -11.79 -13.40 -3.52
N PRO A 193 -11.08 -14.27 -4.29
CA PRO A 193 -10.50 -15.53 -3.77
C PRO A 193 -9.49 -15.29 -2.65
N SER A 194 -8.67 -14.23 -2.74
CA SER A 194 -7.72 -13.87 -1.69
C SER A 194 -8.43 -13.17 -0.52
N ALA A 195 -8.37 -13.78 0.67
CA ALA A 195 -8.84 -13.17 1.91
C ALA A 195 -8.03 -11.90 2.27
N GLU A 196 -6.77 -11.84 1.86
CA GLU A 196 -5.93 -10.67 2.04
C GLU A 196 -6.45 -9.49 1.21
N SER A 197 -6.71 -9.68 -0.08
CA SER A 197 -7.24 -8.63 -0.97
C SER A 197 -8.63 -8.15 -0.54
N ARG A 198 -9.50 -9.04 -0.01
CA ARG A 198 -10.78 -8.63 0.57
C ARG A 198 -10.60 -7.65 1.73
N ARG A 199 -9.71 -7.98 2.68
CA ARG A 199 -9.38 -7.12 3.83
C ARG A 199 -8.62 -5.87 3.42
N TYR A 200 -7.78 -5.97 2.39
CA TYR A 200 -6.99 -4.85 1.88
C TYR A 200 -7.88 -3.71 1.38
N LEU A 201 -8.88 -4.01 0.55
CA LEU A 201 -9.85 -3.01 0.07
C LEU A 201 -10.54 -2.30 1.24
N GLN A 202 -10.96 -3.04 2.27
CA GLN A 202 -11.61 -2.45 3.46
C GLN A 202 -10.66 -1.52 4.22
N LYS A 203 -9.41 -1.97 4.47
CA LYS A 203 -8.40 -1.19 5.21
C LYS A 203 -8.06 0.11 4.48
N VAL A 204 -7.72 0.03 3.19
CA VAL A 204 -7.36 1.22 2.40
C VAL A 204 -8.53 2.19 2.31
N ASN A 205 -9.75 1.69 2.06
CA ASN A 205 -10.93 2.56 1.98
C ASN A 205 -11.23 3.28 3.31
N ASN A 206 -11.02 2.62 4.45
CA ASN A 206 -11.20 3.23 5.77
C ASN A 206 -10.09 4.26 6.08
N ALA A 207 -8.82 3.93 5.81
CA ALA A 207 -7.70 4.84 5.97
C ALA A 207 -7.88 6.10 5.09
N GLN A 208 -8.30 5.92 3.83
CA GLN A 208 -8.54 7.04 2.92
C GLN A 208 -9.60 8.02 3.44
N ARG A 209 -10.68 7.51 4.06
CA ARG A 209 -11.71 8.37 4.67
C ARG A 209 -11.13 9.26 5.77
N SER A 210 -10.18 8.75 6.55
CA SER A 210 -9.52 9.53 7.61
C SER A 210 -8.68 10.67 7.03
N TYR A 211 -7.95 10.42 5.95
CA TYR A 211 -7.15 11.46 5.28
C TYR A 211 -7.98 12.52 4.56
N ARG A 212 -9.14 12.16 4.00
CA ARG A 212 -10.06 13.13 3.38
C ARG A 212 -10.74 14.08 4.37
N ARG A 213 -10.90 13.67 5.63
CA ARG A 213 -11.49 14.52 6.68
C ARG A 213 -10.47 15.44 7.33
N ALA A 214 -9.19 15.17 7.16
CA ALA A 214 -8.10 15.95 7.77
C ALA A 214 -7.61 17.10 6.88
N ASN A 215 -8.02 17.12 5.62
CA ASN A 215 -7.82 18.22 4.66
C ASN A 215 -9.10 19.06 4.54
#